data_7bcbb6da05cb97335103a60974686f9a
#
_entry.id   7bcbb6da05cb97335103a60974686f9a
#
_cell.length_a   1.000
_cell.length_b   1.000
_cell.length_c   1.000
_cell.angle_alpha   90.00
_cell.angle_beta   90.00
_cell.angle_gamma   90.00
#
_symmetry.space_group_name_H-M   'P 1'
#
loop_
_entity.id
_entity.type
_entity.pdbx_description
1 polymer ?
#
loop_
_entity_poly.entity_id
_entity_poly.type
_entity_poly.pdbx_seq_one_letter_code
_entity_poly.pdbx_strand_id
1 'polypeptide(L)'
;VTTVLAAGLIGAKLGSNSLKTAPATNHRTSSAKQVNNPPASSPAIKHSAVASTSSPWSANKSQQLAKFMLNWVSQMGQHYESYYPGHDFNLYGVIFPTPLTNGTMNMHPAVDDHAIDLQWSDDGTGNHDYNLVAVYGGSASSNDRYPVLTMYLFTLHNEKPEVLVTQQNQGNPEGYLYFKPTDNQALASGFASIVNHN
;
A
#
# COMPACT_ATOMS: atom_id res chain seq x y z
N VAL A 1 31.32 36.87 13.93
CA VAL A 1 31.52 37.66 12.72
C VAL A 1 30.58 37.18 11.63
N THR A 2 29.53 38.01 11.45
CA THR A 2 28.83 38.47 10.24
C THR A 2 28.36 37.45 9.17
N THR A 3 27.09 37.19 9.14
CA THR A 3 26.04 37.45 8.11
C THR A 3 26.45 37.33 6.63
N VAL A 4 25.66 36.61 5.84
CA VAL A 4 24.98 37.14 4.64
C VAL A 4 23.77 36.25 4.27
N LEU A 5 22.59 36.90 4.24
CA LEU A 5 21.37 36.48 3.54
C LEU A 5 21.58 36.66 2.02
N ALA A 6 21.00 35.78 1.22
CA ALA A 6 20.58 36.08 -0.14
C ALA A 6 19.22 35.43 -0.44
N ALA A 7 18.23 36.30 -0.50
CA ALA A 7 16.91 36.01 -1.06
C ALA A 7 17.00 36.13 -2.59
N GLY A 8 16.40 35.20 -3.31
CA GLY A 8 16.20 35.24 -4.76
C GLY A 8 14.78 34.90 -5.13
N LEU A 9 13.95 35.93 -5.32
CA LEU A 9 12.63 35.92 -5.98
C LEU A 9 12.86 36.08 -7.48
N ILE A 10 12.23 35.27 -8.30
CA ILE A 10 11.83 35.52 -9.70
C ILE A 10 10.93 34.33 -10.06
N GLY A 11 9.70 34.42 -10.57
CA GLY A 11 8.95 35.39 -11.29
C GLY A 11 7.87 34.61 -12.02
N ALA A 12 6.62 34.95 -11.79
CA ALA A 12 5.46 34.40 -12.46
C ALA A 12 5.45 34.75 -13.94
N LYS A 13 5.03 33.85 -14.80
CA LYS A 13 4.58 34.21 -16.15
C LYS A 13 3.24 33.52 -16.44
N LEU A 14 2.20 34.31 -16.33
CA LEU A 14 0.86 34.07 -16.87
C LEU A 14 0.91 34.14 -18.41
N GLY A 15 0.37 33.17 -19.07
CA GLY A 15 0.11 33.17 -20.51
C GLY A 15 -1.33 32.84 -20.78
N SER A 16 -2.15 33.87 -20.94
CA SER A 16 -3.53 33.80 -21.46
C SER A 16 -3.48 33.66 -22.98
N ASN A 17 -4.29 32.79 -23.58
CA ASN A 17 -4.82 32.94 -24.94
C ASN A 17 -6.13 32.16 -25.05
N SER A 18 -7.20 32.90 -25.02
CA SER A 18 -8.09 33.39 -26.08
C SER A 18 -8.84 32.33 -26.85
N LEU A 19 -10.13 32.38 -26.61
CA LEU A 19 -11.28 31.88 -27.34
C LEU A 19 -11.22 32.16 -28.85
N LYS A 20 -11.65 31.20 -29.64
CA LYS A 20 -12.20 31.48 -30.98
C LYS A 20 -13.47 30.70 -31.22
N THR A 21 -14.54 31.46 -31.46
CA THR A 21 -15.94 31.11 -31.63
C THR A 21 -16.24 30.80 -33.11
N ALA A 22 -17.03 29.76 -33.34
CA ALA A 22 -18.12 29.49 -34.30
C ALA A 22 -17.89 29.70 -35.86
N PRO A 23 -18.74 29.22 -36.76
CA PRO A 23 -20.19 29.14 -36.63
C PRO A 23 -20.90 27.86 -37.16
N ALA A 24 -22.18 27.77 -36.86
CA ALA A 24 -23.17 26.80 -37.29
C ALA A 24 -23.53 26.92 -38.78
N THR A 25 -23.92 25.79 -39.39
CA THR A 25 -24.76 25.82 -40.61
C THR A 25 -25.78 24.69 -40.55
N ASN A 26 -27.04 25.10 -40.55
CA ASN A 26 -28.25 24.30 -40.78
C ASN A 26 -28.34 23.81 -42.22
N HIS A 27 -28.92 22.61 -42.41
CA HIS A 27 -29.92 22.31 -43.47
C HIS A 27 -30.41 20.88 -43.29
N ARG A 28 -31.62 20.70 -42.90
CA ARG A 28 -32.95 20.65 -43.54
C ARG A 28 -33.33 19.25 -44.05
N THR A 29 -34.29 18.67 -43.34
CA THR A 29 -35.53 17.94 -43.75
C THR A 29 -35.46 17.03 -44.97
N SER A 30 -35.81 15.74 -44.78
CA SER A 30 -36.85 15.09 -45.61
C SER A 30 -37.45 13.86 -44.95
N SER A 31 -38.75 13.78 -45.07
CA SER A 31 -39.73 12.89 -44.49
C SER A 31 -39.74 11.46 -45.03
N ALA A 32 -40.24 10.57 -44.18
CA ALA A 32 -41.16 9.47 -44.42
C ALA A 32 -40.65 8.19 -45.07
N LYS A 33 -40.70 7.08 -44.32
CA LYS A 33 -41.66 6.01 -44.61
C LYS A 33 -41.73 5.01 -43.44
N GLN A 34 -42.90 4.92 -42.88
CA GLN A 34 -43.30 3.97 -41.87
C GLN A 34 -43.47 2.60 -42.59
N VAL A 35 -42.75 1.59 -42.07
CA VAL A 35 -43.06 0.19 -42.38
C VAL A 35 -43.18 -0.54 -41.07
N ASN A 36 -44.40 -0.96 -40.77
CA ASN A 36 -44.74 -1.85 -39.67
C ASN A 36 -44.13 -3.24 -39.90
N ASN A 37 -43.33 -3.72 -38.94
CA ASN A 37 -43.08 -5.14 -38.77
C ASN A 37 -43.16 -5.52 -37.31
N PRO A 38 -43.68 -6.71 -36.95
CA PRO A 38 -44.03 -7.10 -35.57
C PRO A 38 -42.82 -7.41 -34.72
N PRO A 39 -42.97 -7.43 -33.38
CA PRO A 39 -41.85 -7.49 -32.46
C PRO A 39 -41.18 -8.86 -32.48
N ALA A 40 -39.94 -8.92 -32.91
CA ALA A 40 -39.07 -10.04 -32.70
C ALA A 40 -38.60 -10.03 -31.23
N SER A 41 -38.88 -11.13 -30.57
CA SER A 41 -38.44 -11.41 -29.19
C SER A 41 -36.94 -11.17 -29.05
N SER A 42 -36.56 -10.17 -28.25
CA SER A 42 -35.19 -9.98 -27.80
C SER A 42 -34.79 -11.14 -26.88
N PRO A 43 -33.64 -11.78 -27.11
CA PRO A 43 -33.11 -12.71 -26.15
C PRO A 43 -32.71 -11.93 -24.88
N ALA A 44 -33.23 -12.35 -23.75
CA ALA A 44 -32.84 -11.85 -22.45
C ALA A 44 -31.32 -12.04 -22.29
N ILE A 45 -30.59 -10.95 -22.33
CA ILE A 45 -29.18 -10.91 -21.92
C ILE A 45 -29.18 -11.21 -20.43
N LYS A 46 -28.85 -12.46 -20.08
CA LYS A 46 -28.47 -12.79 -18.72
C LYS A 46 -27.22 -11.95 -18.41
N HIS A 47 -27.39 -10.88 -17.68
CA HIS A 47 -26.29 -10.24 -17.00
C HIS A 47 -25.81 -11.26 -15.96
N SER A 48 -24.79 -12.03 -16.32
CA SER A 48 -23.97 -12.71 -15.34
C SER A 48 -23.42 -11.59 -14.46
N ALA A 49 -23.92 -11.51 -13.24
CA ALA A 49 -23.30 -10.71 -12.19
C ALA A 49 -21.86 -11.26 -12.05
N VAL A 50 -20.90 -10.56 -12.64
CA VAL A 50 -19.50 -10.75 -12.29
C VAL A 50 -19.47 -10.38 -10.81
N ALA A 51 -19.29 -11.36 -9.94
CA ALA A 51 -19.00 -11.12 -8.55
C ALA A 51 -17.76 -10.22 -8.54
N SER A 52 -17.93 -8.97 -8.17
CA SER A 52 -16.82 -8.05 -7.89
C SER A 52 -16.11 -8.66 -6.69
N THR A 53 -15.07 -9.45 -6.91
CA THR A 53 -14.16 -9.86 -5.84
C THR A 53 -13.47 -8.58 -5.42
N SER A 54 -13.93 -8.00 -4.31
CA SER A 54 -13.25 -6.86 -3.70
C SER A 54 -11.84 -7.30 -3.34
N SER A 55 -10.84 -6.50 -3.73
CA SER A 55 -9.45 -6.76 -3.39
C SER A 55 -9.30 -7.01 -1.88
N PRO A 56 -8.48 -7.97 -1.45
CA PRO A 56 -8.32 -8.30 -0.03
C PRO A 56 -7.77 -7.14 0.79
N TRP A 57 -7.09 -6.19 0.16
CA TRP A 57 -6.61 -4.96 0.77
C TRP A 57 -7.12 -3.71 0.03
N SER A 58 -7.11 -2.54 0.69
CA SER A 58 -7.59 -1.27 0.12
C SER A 58 -7.11 -0.07 0.95
N ALA A 59 -7.21 1.12 0.38
CA ALA A 59 -6.91 2.37 1.10
C ALA A 59 -7.76 2.54 2.38
N ASN A 60 -9.01 2.08 2.39
CA ASN A 60 -9.84 2.08 3.59
C ASN A 60 -9.27 1.16 4.68
N LYS A 61 -8.85 -0.06 4.32
CA LYS A 61 -8.21 -1.01 5.25
C LYS A 61 -6.86 -0.47 5.76
N SER A 62 -6.09 0.22 4.93
CA SER A 62 -4.87 0.93 5.35
C SER A 62 -5.17 2.00 6.42
N GLN A 63 -6.24 2.78 6.26
CA GLN A 63 -6.68 3.75 7.28
C GLN A 63 -7.17 3.09 8.56
N GLN A 64 -7.87 1.95 8.46
CA GLN A 64 -8.30 1.17 9.62
C GLN A 64 -7.08 0.62 10.38
N LEU A 65 -6.08 0.09 9.65
CA LEU A 65 -4.83 -0.38 10.24
C LEU A 65 -4.08 0.77 10.94
N ALA A 66 -4.00 1.94 10.33
CA ALA A 66 -3.35 3.09 10.94
C ALA A 66 -4.01 3.50 12.27
N LYS A 67 -5.36 3.55 12.32
CA LYS A 67 -6.10 3.81 13.56
C LYS A 67 -5.88 2.72 14.61
N PHE A 68 -5.91 1.47 14.19
CA PHE A 68 -5.63 0.33 15.06
C PHE A 68 -4.23 0.43 15.67
N MET A 69 -3.21 0.68 14.84
CA MET A 69 -1.82 0.80 15.28
C MET A 69 -1.62 1.95 16.27
N LEU A 70 -2.23 3.13 16.04
CA LEU A 70 -2.18 4.24 16.98
C LEU A 70 -2.72 3.87 18.36
N ASN A 71 -3.83 3.14 18.42
CA ASN A 71 -4.41 2.67 19.67
C ASN A 71 -3.53 1.61 20.32
N TRP A 72 -3.03 0.65 19.54
CA TRP A 72 -2.23 -0.45 20.03
C TRP A 72 -0.90 0.04 20.61
N VAL A 73 -0.16 0.92 19.90
CA VAL A 73 1.12 1.47 20.39
C VAL A 73 0.93 2.31 21.65
N SER A 74 -0.17 3.05 21.77
CA SER A 74 -0.50 3.83 22.95
C SER A 74 -0.69 2.93 24.19
N GLN A 75 -1.40 1.81 24.03
CA GLN A 75 -1.63 0.84 25.12
C GLN A 75 -0.34 0.13 25.52
N MET A 76 0.56 -0.12 24.58
CA MET A 76 1.83 -0.79 24.81
C MET A 76 2.94 0.15 25.30
N GLY A 77 2.72 1.47 25.28
CA GLY A 77 3.75 2.46 25.58
C GLY A 77 4.93 2.44 24.59
N GLN A 78 4.66 2.06 23.36
CA GLN A 78 5.64 1.89 22.28
C GLN A 78 5.47 2.99 21.21
N HIS A 79 6.44 3.10 20.29
CA HIS A 79 6.38 4.04 19.19
C HIS A 79 6.75 3.36 17.88
N TYR A 80 5.79 3.29 16.97
CA TYR A 80 5.94 2.75 15.62
C TYR A 80 5.31 3.68 14.59
N GLU A 81 6.00 3.86 13.47
CA GLU A 81 5.54 4.65 12.32
C GLU A 81 5.31 3.73 11.12
N SER A 82 4.47 4.17 10.18
CA SER A 82 4.23 3.44 8.94
C SER A 82 5.26 3.79 7.88
N TYR A 83 5.69 2.77 7.13
CA TYR A 83 6.63 2.89 6.02
C TYR A 83 6.07 2.23 4.75
N TYR A 84 6.46 2.75 3.61
CA TYR A 84 5.97 2.33 2.29
C TYR A 84 7.02 2.64 1.23
N PRO A 85 6.93 2.13 0.00
CA PRO A 85 7.89 2.43 -1.07
C PRO A 85 8.05 3.93 -1.27
N GLY A 86 9.29 4.43 -1.14
CA GLY A 86 9.63 5.86 -1.15
C GLY A 86 9.69 6.53 0.23
N HIS A 87 9.26 5.83 1.28
CA HIS A 87 9.41 6.25 2.68
C HIS A 87 9.85 5.05 3.52
N ASP A 88 11.16 4.92 3.70
CA ASP A 88 11.79 3.71 4.21
C ASP A 88 12.14 3.77 5.70
N PHE A 89 12.04 2.62 6.34
CA PHE A 89 12.62 2.34 7.65
C PHE A 89 14.06 1.86 7.50
N ASN A 90 14.92 2.29 8.39
CA ASN A 90 16.29 1.80 8.49
C ASN A 90 16.43 0.90 9.73
N LEU A 91 16.39 -0.41 9.50
CA LEU A 91 16.63 -1.42 10.53
C LEU A 91 18.11 -1.76 10.58
N TYR A 92 18.88 -1.04 11.39
CA TYR A 92 20.34 -1.28 11.56
C TYR A 92 21.13 -1.37 10.25
N GLY A 93 20.80 -0.53 9.27
CA GLY A 93 21.45 -0.50 7.95
C GLY A 93 20.70 -1.26 6.85
N VAL A 94 19.68 -2.03 7.20
CA VAL A 94 18.76 -2.63 6.22
C VAL A 94 17.64 -1.63 5.92
N ILE A 95 17.63 -1.12 4.70
CA ILE A 95 16.59 -0.20 4.22
C ILE A 95 15.39 -0.99 3.71
N PHE A 96 14.18 -0.59 4.12
CA PHE A 96 12.95 -1.31 3.80
C PHE A 96 11.72 -0.36 3.79
N PRO A 97 10.75 -0.43 2.85
CA PRO A 97 10.55 -1.49 1.86
C PRO A 97 10.98 -1.16 0.42
N THR A 98 11.49 0.05 0.11
CA THR A 98 11.80 0.43 -1.28
C THR A 98 12.76 -0.55 -1.98
N PRO A 99 13.87 -1.02 -1.36
CA PRO A 99 14.75 -2.01 -1.98
C PRO A 99 14.08 -3.34 -2.32
N LEU A 100 13.01 -3.72 -1.60
CA LEU A 100 12.21 -4.89 -1.94
C LEU A 100 11.53 -4.72 -3.30
N THR A 101 10.97 -3.52 -3.56
CA THR A 101 10.19 -3.26 -4.79
C THR A 101 11.06 -3.09 -6.04
N ASN A 102 12.32 -2.69 -5.88
CA ASN A 102 13.23 -2.43 -7.00
C ASN A 102 14.36 -3.47 -7.12
N GLY A 103 14.34 -4.52 -6.29
CA GLY A 103 15.30 -5.63 -6.34
C GLY A 103 16.71 -5.27 -5.86
N THR A 104 16.85 -4.20 -5.06
CA THR A 104 18.17 -3.76 -4.54
C THR A 104 18.39 -4.12 -3.08
N MET A 105 17.59 -5.02 -2.51
CA MET A 105 17.79 -5.47 -1.14
C MET A 105 19.16 -6.16 -0.97
N ASN A 106 19.84 -5.78 0.10
CA ASN A 106 21.13 -6.36 0.51
C ASN A 106 20.99 -7.61 1.40
N MET A 107 19.79 -7.87 1.91
CA MET A 107 19.45 -9.06 2.68
C MET A 107 18.10 -9.61 2.20
N HIS A 108 17.98 -10.93 2.10
CA HIS A 108 16.75 -11.58 1.63
C HIS A 108 15.81 -11.85 2.81
N PRO A 109 14.52 -11.46 2.74
CA PRO A 109 13.54 -11.85 3.75
C PRO A 109 13.47 -13.37 3.90
N ALA A 110 13.44 -13.85 5.13
CA ALA A 110 13.40 -15.27 5.42
C ALA A 110 12.50 -15.58 6.63
N VAL A 111 11.84 -16.72 6.60
CA VAL A 111 11.05 -17.29 7.71
C VAL A 111 11.46 -18.75 7.86
N ASP A 112 11.61 -19.23 9.09
CA ASP A 112 12.01 -20.60 9.41
C ASP A 112 13.26 -21.06 8.62
N ASP A 113 14.29 -20.19 8.57
CA ASP A 113 15.56 -20.40 7.88
C ASP A 113 15.47 -20.58 6.33
N HIS A 114 14.34 -20.18 5.74
CA HIS A 114 14.13 -20.24 4.30
C HIS A 114 13.82 -18.85 3.75
N ALA A 115 14.46 -18.48 2.65
CA ALA A 115 14.10 -17.27 1.91
C ALA A 115 12.63 -17.35 1.47
N ILE A 116 11.90 -16.25 1.64
CA ILE A 116 10.49 -16.15 1.25
C ILE A 116 10.33 -15.24 0.03
N ASP A 117 9.33 -15.54 -0.80
CA ASP A 117 8.90 -14.68 -1.89
C ASP A 117 7.93 -13.62 -1.33
N LEU A 118 8.52 -12.49 -0.89
CA LEU A 118 7.82 -11.34 -0.31
C LEU A 118 7.82 -10.20 -1.32
N GLN A 119 6.65 -9.64 -1.61
CA GLN A 119 6.49 -8.51 -2.52
C GLN A 119 5.47 -7.51 -2.01
N TRP A 120 5.71 -6.21 -2.27
CA TRP A 120 4.75 -5.14 -1.99
C TRP A 120 3.51 -5.28 -2.86
N SER A 121 2.33 -5.13 -2.25
CA SER A 121 1.04 -5.19 -2.94
C SER A 121 0.08 -4.13 -2.39
N ASP A 122 -0.35 -3.19 -3.23
CA ASP A 122 -1.25 -2.10 -2.83
C ASP A 122 -2.69 -2.58 -2.59
N ASP A 123 -3.06 -3.71 -3.17
CA ASP A 123 -4.41 -4.28 -3.09
C ASP A 123 -4.46 -5.66 -2.41
N GLY A 124 -3.31 -6.16 -1.97
CA GLY A 124 -3.18 -7.44 -1.29
C GLY A 124 -3.25 -8.65 -2.23
N THR A 125 -3.24 -8.42 -3.55
CA THR A 125 -3.21 -9.50 -4.55
C THR A 125 -1.80 -9.68 -5.11
N GLY A 126 -1.54 -10.83 -5.70
CA GLY A 126 -0.27 -11.16 -6.34
C GLY A 126 -0.04 -12.67 -6.35
N ASN A 127 0.97 -13.11 -7.12
CA ASN A 127 1.37 -14.51 -7.22
C ASN A 127 2.57 -14.83 -6.31
N HIS A 128 2.78 -14.02 -5.27
CA HIS A 128 3.86 -14.19 -4.30
C HIS A 128 3.35 -14.91 -3.06
N ASP A 129 4.23 -15.63 -2.38
CA ASP A 129 3.85 -16.34 -1.15
C ASP A 129 3.37 -15.36 -0.08
N TYR A 130 4.02 -14.18 -0.01
CA TYR A 130 3.69 -13.11 0.91
C TYR A 130 3.44 -11.80 0.16
N ASN A 131 2.19 -11.35 0.13
CA ASN A 131 1.81 -10.04 -0.38
C ASN A 131 1.85 -9.02 0.77
N LEU A 132 2.87 -8.14 0.77
CA LEU A 132 3.10 -7.14 1.81
C LEU A 132 2.21 -5.92 1.58
N VAL A 133 1.37 -5.58 2.55
CA VAL A 133 0.40 -4.48 2.43
C VAL A 133 0.70 -3.30 3.35
N ALA A 134 1.51 -3.49 4.39
CA ALA A 134 1.96 -2.40 5.26
C ALA A 134 3.23 -2.79 6.03
N VAL A 135 4.03 -1.78 6.36
CA VAL A 135 5.22 -1.90 7.23
C VAL A 135 5.09 -0.91 8.37
N TYR A 136 5.38 -1.37 9.58
CA TYR A 136 5.54 -0.51 10.75
C TYR A 136 6.90 -0.76 11.39
N GLY A 137 7.65 0.30 11.63
CA GLY A 137 8.97 0.25 12.23
C GLY A 137 9.11 1.24 13.38
N GLY A 138 9.94 0.91 14.36
CA GLY A 138 10.16 1.77 15.51
C GLY A 138 10.83 1.03 16.66
N SER A 139 10.61 1.51 17.87
CA SER A 139 11.18 0.91 19.08
C SER A 139 10.13 0.73 20.18
N ALA A 140 10.34 -0.30 21.01
CA ALA A 140 9.49 -0.56 22.16
C ALA A 140 9.67 0.48 23.29
N SER A 141 10.75 1.27 23.27
CA SER A 141 11.02 2.30 24.28
C SER A 141 11.71 3.49 23.62
N SER A 142 11.12 4.68 23.81
CA SER A 142 11.72 5.95 23.36
C SER A 142 12.78 6.48 24.32
N ASN A 143 12.87 5.91 25.54
CA ASN A 143 13.74 6.41 26.61
C ASN A 143 15.04 5.64 26.77
N ASP A 144 15.22 4.55 26.02
CA ASP A 144 16.43 3.75 26.09
C ASP A 144 17.57 4.40 25.32
N ARG A 145 18.77 4.40 25.91
CA ARG A 145 19.98 4.90 25.25
C ARG A 145 20.32 4.12 23.96
N TYR A 146 19.92 2.87 23.90
CA TYR A 146 20.09 1.96 22.77
C TYR A 146 18.77 1.20 22.52
N PRO A 147 17.79 1.85 21.92
CA PRO A 147 16.49 1.22 21.71
C PRO A 147 16.61 0.03 20.76
N VAL A 148 15.91 -1.05 21.10
CA VAL A 148 15.77 -2.18 20.18
C VAL A 148 14.78 -1.80 19.10
N LEU A 149 15.28 -1.70 17.86
CA LEU A 149 14.43 -1.47 16.70
C LEU A 149 13.65 -2.73 16.37
N THR A 150 12.39 -2.54 16.05
CA THR A 150 11.47 -3.61 15.65
C THR A 150 10.80 -3.23 14.36
N MET A 151 10.68 -4.17 13.43
CA MET A 151 9.92 -4.00 12.20
C MET A 151 8.84 -5.07 12.10
N TYR A 152 7.61 -4.63 11.87
CA TYR A 152 6.45 -5.47 11.60
C TYR A 152 6.07 -5.38 10.12
N LEU A 153 5.85 -6.53 9.51
CA LEU A 153 5.31 -6.66 8.16
C LEU A 153 3.89 -7.19 8.25
N PHE A 154 2.94 -6.47 7.67
CA PHE A 154 1.56 -6.90 7.55
C PHE A 154 1.37 -7.52 6.18
N THR A 155 1.14 -8.81 6.13
CA THR A 155 1.15 -9.59 4.89
C THR A 155 -0.12 -10.39 4.70
N LEU A 156 -0.41 -10.71 3.45
CA LEU A 156 -1.33 -11.76 3.08
C LEU A 156 -0.52 -12.95 2.59
N HIS A 157 -0.40 -13.97 3.42
CA HIS A 157 0.30 -15.22 3.13
C HIS A 157 -0.73 -16.28 2.73
N ASN A 158 -0.68 -16.74 1.48
CA ASN A 158 -1.70 -17.64 0.93
C ASN A 158 -3.13 -17.09 1.18
N GLU A 159 -3.33 -15.80 0.88
CA GLU A 159 -4.60 -15.06 1.06
C GLU A 159 -5.03 -14.87 2.53
N LYS A 160 -4.23 -15.31 3.50
CA LYS A 160 -4.52 -15.18 4.94
C LYS A 160 -3.70 -14.07 5.57
N PRO A 161 -4.31 -13.27 6.46
CA PRO A 161 -3.57 -12.22 7.16
C PRO A 161 -2.54 -12.83 8.12
N GLU A 162 -1.30 -12.38 7.98
CA GLU A 162 -0.20 -12.75 8.85
C GLU A 162 0.67 -11.53 9.16
N VAL A 163 1.06 -11.37 10.41
CA VAL A 163 1.99 -10.30 10.83
C VAL A 163 3.33 -10.93 11.17
N LEU A 164 4.34 -10.55 10.40
CA LEU A 164 5.72 -10.96 10.63
C LEU A 164 6.46 -9.89 11.42
N VAL A 165 7.43 -10.30 12.23
CA VAL A 165 8.24 -9.39 13.04
C VAL A 165 9.71 -9.75 12.98
N THR A 166 10.57 -8.72 12.97
CA THR A 166 12.01 -8.86 13.15
C THR A 166 12.57 -7.79 14.08
N GLN A 167 13.62 -8.16 14.81
CA GLN A 167 14.47 -7.28 15.62
C GLN A 167 15.95 -7.56 15.33
N GLN A 168 16.22 -8.16 14.18
CA GLN A 168 17.59 -8.52 13.80
C GLN A 168 18.46 -7.26 13.72
N ASN A 169 19.56 -7.28 14.45
CA ASN A 169 20.50 -6.16 14.58
C ASN A 169 21.90 -6.49 14.06
N GLN A 170 22.08 -7.65 13.47
CA GLN A 170 23.36 -8.12 12.90
C GLN A 170 23.11 -8.85 11.58
N GLY A 171 24.09 -8.76 10.68
CA GLY A 171 24.12 -9.60 9.50
C GLY A 171 24.44 -11.06 9.82
N ASN A 172 24.26 -11.94 8.84
CA ASN A 172 24.58 -13.35 8.93
C ASN A 172 25.23 -13.81 7.60
N PRO A 173 25.93 -14.96 7.59
CA PRO A 173 26.59 -15.46 6.40
C PRO A 173 25.65 -15.77 5.24
N GLU A 174 24.38 -16.11 5.56
CA GLU A 174 23.35 -16.46 4.58
C GLU A 174 22.79 -15.22 3.86
N GLY A 175 23.02 -14.02 4.41
CA GLY A 175 22.46 -12.78 3.89
C GLY A 175 20.94 -12.69 4.09
N TYR A 176 20.41 -13.31 5.13
CA TYR A 176 18.98 -13.34 5.42
C TYR A 176 18.57 -12.27 6.44
N LEU A 177 17.46 -11.62 6.17
CA LEU A 177 16.70 -10.84 7.15
C LEU A 177 15.59 -11.74 7.68
N TYR A 178 15.81 -12.28 8.87
CA TYR A 178 14.91 -13.26 9.48
C TYR A 178 13.70 -12.60 10.11
N PHE A 179 12.55 -13.12 9.75
CA PHE A 179 11.25 -12.80 10.34
C PHE A 179 10.67 -14.03 11.01
N LYS A 180 9.76 -13.79 11.95
CA LYS A 180 8.86 -14.81 12.49
C LYS A 180 7.44 -14.26 12.59
N PRO A 181 6.40 -15.11 12.58
CA PRO A 181 5.06 -14.68 12.95
C PRO A 181 5.08 -14.01 14.32
N THR A 182 4.31 -12.93 14.47
CA THR A 182 4.26 -12.23 15.75
C THR A 182 3.58 -13.06 16.84
N ASP A 183 4.17 -13.09 18.03
CA ASP A 183 3.56 -13.69 19.22
C ASP A 183 2.47 -12.80 19.84
N ASN A 184 2.34 -11.54 19.38
CA ASN A 184 1.34 -10.60 19.89
C ASN A 184 -0.04 -10.87 19.29
N GLN A 185 -0.88 -11.55 20.08
CA GLN A 185 -2.23 -11.95 19.66
C GLN A 185 -3.13 -10.75 19.36
N ALA A 186 -2.99 -9.62 20.05
CA ALA A 186 -3.80 -8.43 19.78
C ALA A 186 -3.44 -7.84 18.42
N LEU A 187 -2.15 -7.82 18.05
CA LEU A 187 -1.68 -7.34 16.76
C LEU A 187 -2.14 -8.26 15.63
N ALA A 188 -1.95 -9.56 15.78
CA ALA A 188 -2.34 -10.56 14.78
C ALA A 188 -3.87 -10.57 14.55
N SER A 189 -4.66 -10.62 15.63
CA SER A 189 -6.12 -10.65 15.52
C SER A 189 -6.73 -9.32 15.06
N GLY A 190 -6.13 -8.20 15.44
CA GLY A 190 -6.53 -6.87 14.97
C GLY A 190 -6.35 -6.73 13.46
N PHE A 191 -5.21 -7.13 12.93
CA PHE A 191 -4.99 -7.16 11.48
C PHE A 191 -5.92 -8.14 10.77
N ALA A 192 -6.07 -9.35 11.28
CA ALA A 192 -6.99 -10.34 10.70
C ALA A 192 -8.44 -9.82 10.65
N SER A 193 -8.88 -9.11 11.69
CA SER A 193 -10.20 -8.48 11.72
C SER A 193 -10.36 -7.44 10.60
N ILE A 194 -9.35 -6.59 10.37
CA ILE A 194 -9.38 -5.57 9.31
C ILE A 194 -9.43 -6.22 7.92
N VAL A 195 -8.64 -7.27 7.69
CA VAL A 195 -8.62 -7.97 6.39
C VAL A 195 -9.96 -8.66 6.10
N ASN A 196 -10.58 -9.30 7.11
CA ASN A 196 -11.77 -10.13 6.93
C ASN A 196 -13.09 -9.33 6.97
N HIS A 197 -13.09 -8.05 7.40
CA HIS A 197 -14.28 -7.20 7.34
C HIS A 197 -14.34 -6.44 6.01
N ASN A 198 -15.48 -6.55 5.33
CA ASN A 198 -15.79 -5.81 4.10
C ASN A 198 -16.35 -4.43 4.42
#